data_dcbaf50e866ac44c5f2f751daf1e934e
#
_entry.id   dcbaf50e866ac44c5f2f751daf1e934e
#
_cell.length_a   1.000
_cell.length_b   1.000
_cell.length_c   1.000
_cell.angle_alpha   90.00
_cell.angle_beta   90.00
_cell.angle_gamma   90.00
#
_symmetry.space_group_name_H-M   'P 1'
#
loop_
_entity.id
_entity.type
_entity.pdbx_description
1 polymer ?
#
loop_
_entity_poly.entity_id
_entity_poly.type
_entity_poly.pdbx_seq_one_letter_code
_entity_poly.pdbx_strand_id
1 'polypeptide(L)'
;MRATLKNAWKKAEQKTPLHDEEAGYARPFEYVVGWKSDSIQLGDHPGTQRGIGSDYRGTINLVDYPDARRMDLRQTIRDPFEQVQVRQFNQDSTTPIYAVCDLSGSMQFRGRQRKLDTAVEIATAVANSAYNMGDLFGFIGYNQQVLEDFTLPLSRNYHQSKQTIALLHEYHSLRIGMEGVTDMPNFLGQTRALVFWISDFHMPLQVIEKTLLAMSAHKVVPIVLWDDEEYKKLPKFGFGTMIDLETGRNRTLFFRSEVKAKFIHAFHARRQSLEALFMRFESPALFMHGDYRPELMTHYFEQAM
;
A
#
# COMPACT_ATOMS: atom_id res chain seq x y z
N MET A 1 25.13 4.87 12.51
CA MET A 1 23.73 4.61 12.14
C MET A 1 23.20 3.29 12.70
N ARG A 2 23.82 2.11 12.46
CA ARG A 2 23.44 0.81 13.09
C ARG A 2 23.40 0.83 14.63
N ALA A 3 24.26 1.60 15.29
CA ALA A 3 24.27 1.72 16.76
C ALA A 3 23.09 2.54 17.30
N THR A 4 22.61 3.54 16.55
CA THR A 4 21.50 4.41 16.99
C THR A 4 20.16 3.67 16.90
N LEU A 5 19.98 2.86 15.86
CA LEU A 5 18.78 2.03 15.68
C LEU A 5 18.75 0.86 16.69
N LYS A 6 19.91 0.20 16.96
CA LYS A 6 19.98 -0.81 18.02
C LYS A 6 19.65 -0.26 19.41
N ASN A 7 19.97 1.01 19.68
CA ASN A 7 19.60 1.66 20.93
C ASN A 7 18.11 2.04 20.98
N ALA A 8 17.49 2.38 19.83
CA ALA A 8 16.04 2.57 19.74
C ALA A 8 15.28 1.24 19.96
N TRP A 9 15.78 0.13 19.40
CA TRP A 9 15.23 -1.21 19.65
C TRP A 9 15.29 -1.59 21.15
N LYS A 10 16.45 -1.41 21.82
CA LYS A 10 16.57 -1.68 23.26
C LYS A 10 15.70 -0.78 24.12
N LYS A 11 15.44 0.48 23.71
CA LYS A 11 14.52 1.37 24.42
C LYS A 11 13.05 0.97 24.21
N ALA A 12 12.70 0.43 23.05
CA ALA A 12 11.36 -0.10 22.78
C ALA A 12 11.05 -1.35 23.60
N GLU A 13 12.04 -2.26 23.76
CA GLU A 13 11.90 -3.45 24.62
C GLU A 13 11.80 -3.14 26.12
N GLN A 14 12.32 -1.99 26.58
CA GLN A 14 12.30 -1.60 28.00
C GLN A 14 11.06 -0.80 28.41
N LYS A 15 10.24 -0.34 27.48
CA LYS A 15 8.93 0.25 27.78
C LYS A 15 7.88 -0.86 27.88
N THR A 16 7.80 -1.49 29.05
CA THR A 16 6.75 -2.42 29.48
C THR A 16 5.37 -1.74 29.49
N PRO A 17 4.28 -2.47 29.29
CA PRO A 17 3.01 -1.98 28.77
C PRO A 17 2.20 -1.28 29.86
N LEU A 18 1.90 -0.01 29.66
CA LEU A 18 0.80 0.63 30.36
C LEU A 18 -0.03 1.40 29.31
N HIS A 19 -1.27 1.00 29.23
CA HIS A 19 -2.34 1.52 28.37
C HIS A 19 -2.33 1.11 26.89
N ASP A 20 -2.94 -0.04 26.65
CA ASP A 20 -3.36 -0.56 25.33
C ASP A 20 -4.59 0.18 24.74
N GLU A 21 -4.97 1.34 25.23
CA GLU A 21 -6.27 1.93 24.85
C GLU A 21 -6.21 3.22 24.01
N GLU A 22 -5.04 3.87 23.78
CA GLU A 22 -5.04 5.15 23.03
C GLU A 22 -3.87 5.41 22.08
N ALA A 23 -2.95 4.49 21.86
CA ALA A 23 -1.99 4.65 20.76
C ALA A 23 -2.66 4.24 19.45
N GLY A 24 -3.27 5.23 18.77
CA GLY A 24 -3.86 5.22 17.44
C GLY A 24 -3.92 3.87 16.72
N TYR A 25 -4.89 3.05 17.04
CA TYR A 25 -5.27 1.92 16.19
C TYR A 25 -5.78 2.52 14.87
N ALA A 26 -4.89 2.57 13.86
CA ALA A 26 -5.35 2.90 12.52
C ALA A 26 -6.44 1.91 12.14
N ARG A 27 -7.68 2.38 12.02
CA ARG A 27 -8.83 1.54 11.74
C ARG A 27 -8.65 0.82 10.42
N PRO A 28 -8.85 -0.51 10.37
CA PRO A 28 -8.79 -1.26 9.13
C PRO A 28 -9.88 -0.79 8.17
N PHE A 29 -9.68 -1.09 6.90
CA PHE A 29 -10.64 -0.86 5.82
C PHE A 29 -10.86 -2.15 5.05
N GLU A 30 -11.96 -2.24 4.32
CA GLU A 30 -12.25 -3.37 3.45
C GLU A 30 -11.64 -3.13 2.06
N TYR A 31 -11.00 -4.16 1.51
CA TYR A 31 -10.48 -4.15 0.14
C TYR A 31 -10.92 -5.41 -0.60
N VAL A 32 -10.99 -5.29 -1.90
CA VAL A 32 -11.37 -6.39 -2.79
C VAL A 32 -10.26 -6.63 -3.81
N VAL A 33 -9.96 -7.90 -4.03
CA VAL A 33 -8.98 -8.35 -5.00
C VAL A 33 -9.72 -8.85 -6.24
N GLY A 34 -9.59 -8.13 -7.35
CA GLY A 34 -10.31 -8.40 -8.62
C GLY A 34 -9.71 -9.54 -9.47
N TRP A 35 -8.81 -10.36 -8.91
CA TRP A 35 -8.20 -11.50 -9.61
C TRP A 35 -8.16 -12.73 -8.69
N LYS A 36 -8.02 -13.92 -9.30
CA LYS A 36 -7.80 -15.17 -8.56
C LYS A 36 -6.35 -15.27 -8.13
N SER A 37 -6.11 -15.53 -6.85
CA SER A 37 -4.77 -15.67 -6.31
C SER A 37 -4.15 -17.01 -6.74
N ASP A 38 -2.87 -16.96 -7.12
CA ASP A 38 -2.07 -18.16 -7.44
C ASP A 38 -1.33 -18.73 -6.20
N SER A 39 -1.58 -18.17 -5.02
CA SER A 39 -0.96 -18.63 -3.78
C SER A 39 -1.41 -20.05 -3.43
N ILE A 40 -0.45 -20.85 -2.93
CA ILE A 40 -0.73 -22.21 -2.42
C ILE A 40 -1.26 -22.13 -0.97
N GLN A 41 -1.07 -20.99 -0.29
CA GLN A 41 -1.48 -20.84 1.10
C GLN A 41 -2.98 -20.56 1.19
N LEU A 42 -3.65 -21.18 2.17
CA LEU A 42 -5.06 -20.95 2.46
C LEU A 42 -5.30 -19.51 2.93
N GLY A 43 -6.34 -18.86 2.39
CA GLY A 43 -6.80 -17.52 2.70
C GLY A 43 -8.26 -17.34 2.36
N ASP A 44 -8.73 -16.09 2.26
CA ASP A 44 -10.15 -15.77 2.05
C ASP A 44 -10.45 -15.28 0.62
N HIS A 45 -9.43 -15.21 -0.26
CA HIS A 45 -9.62 -14.79 -1.65
C HIS A 45 -9.76 -15.97 -2.60
N PRO A 46 -10.58 -15.86 -3.67
CA PRO A 46 -10.70 -16.89 -4.69
C PRO A 46 -9.33 -17.22 -5.29
N GLY A 47 -8.92 -18.50 -5.25
CA GLY A 47 -7.67 -18.98 -5.80
C GLY A 47 -7.82 -19.75 -7.10
N THR A 48 -6.70 -20.10 -7.72
CA THR A 48 -6.62 -20.92 -8.94
C THR A 48 -6.37 -22.38 -8.63
N GLN A 49 -5.86 -22.70 -7.44
CA GLN A 49 -5.53 -24.05 -7.02
C GLN A 49 -6.78 -24.87 -6.71
N ARG A 50 -6.68 -26.19 -6.90
CA ARG A 50 -7.75 -27.13 -6.54
C ARG A 50 -7.75 -27.32 -5.02
N GLY A 51 -8.94 -27.22 -4.38
CA GLY A 51 -9.00 -27.41 -2.92
C GLY A 51 -10.37 -27.26 -2.30
N ILE A 52 -10.36 -26.82 -1.05
CA ILE A 52 -11.53 -26.73 -0.17
C ILE A 52 -12.04 -25.27 -0.14
N GLY A 53 -12.37 -24.70 -1.30
CA GLY A 53 -12.96 -23.36 -1.36
C GLY A 53 -14.44 -23.38 -1.71
N SER A 54 -14.97 -22.18 -1.93
CA SER A 54 -16.38 -21.96 -2.28
C SER A 54 -16.61 -21.79 -3.79
N ASP A 55 -15.57 -21.47 -4.55
CA ASP A 55 -15.67 -21.20 -5.98
C ASP A 55 -15.71 -22.51 -6.78
N TYR A 56 -16.87 -22.79 -7.39
CA TYR A 56 -17.10 -24.02 -8.16
C TYR A 56 -16.27 -24.01 -9.44
N ARG A 57 -15.48 -25.06 -9.64
CA ARG A 57 -14.60 -25.24 -10.81
C ARG A 57 -15.22 -26.13 -11.89
N GLY A 58 -15.91 -27.19 -11.49
CA GLY A 58 -16.45 -28.19 -12.39
C GLY A 58 -16.70 -29.52 -11.69
N THR A 59 -16.97 -30.55 -12.48
CA THR A 59 -17.07 -31.96 -12.02
C THR A 59 -15.88 -32.77 -12.50
N ILE A 60 -15.48 -33.75 -11.71
CA ILE A 60 -14.40 -34.68 -12.01
C ILE A 60 -14.80 -36.06 -11.51
N ASN A 61 -14.20 -37.10 -12.05
CA ASN A 61 -14.43 -38.48 -11.59
C ASN A 61 -13.96 -38.66 -10.14
N LEU A 62 -14.74 -39.39 -9.33
CA LEU A 62 -14.38 -39.75 -7.97
C LEU A 62 -13.03 -40.48 -7.86
N VAL A 63 -12.65 -41.26 -8.88
CA VAL A 63 -11.35 -41.93 -8.91
C VAL A 63 -10.18 -40.94 -8.94
N ASP A 64 -10.35 -39.83 -9.68
CA ASP A 64 -9.31 -38.81 -9.82
C ASP A 64 -9.32 -37.81 -8.64
N TYR A 65 -10.45 -37.68 -7.94
CA TYR A 65 -10.59 -36.85 -6.77
C TYR A 65 -11.49 -37.50 -5.72
N PRO A 66 -10.94 -38.29 -4.80
CA PRO A 66 -11.71 -39.18 -3.90
C PRO A 66 -12.33 -38.42 -2.71
N ASP A 67 -13.26 -37.49 -2.98
CA ASP A 67 -14.07 -36.81 -1.96
C ASP A 67 -15.58 -37.15 -2.14
N ALA A 68 -16.01 -38.23 -1.54
CA ALA A 68 -17.39 -38.70 -1.62
C ALA A 68 -18.42 -37.71 -1.04
N ARG A 69 -18.02 -36.78 -0.13
CA ARG A 69 -18.90 -35.76 0.44
C ARG A 69 -19.36 -34.74 -0.58
N ARG A 70 -18.65 -34.61 -1.70
CA ARG A 70 -18.92 -33.67 -2.78
C ARG A 70 -19.49 -34.32 -4.03
N MET A 71 -20.03 -35.55 -3.91
CA MET A 71 -20.64 -36.26 -5.00
C MET A 71 -21.81 -35.49 -5.62
N ASP A 72 -21.83 -35.35 -6.93
CA ASP A 72 -22.92 -34.79 -7.69
C ASP A 72 -23.80 -35.88 -8.30
N LEU A 73 -24.89 -36.21 -7.61
CA LEU A 73 -25.82 -37.24 -8.03
C LEU A 73 -26.43 -36.96 -9.41
N ARG A 74 -26.69 -35.68 -9.72
CA ARG A 74 -27.28 -35.33 -11.03
C ARG A 74 -26.32 -35.56 -12.19
N GLN A 75 -25.06 -35.19 -12.00
CA GLN A 75 -24.03 -35.41 -13.01
C GLN A 75 -23.66 -36.91 -13.11
N THR A 76 -23.60 -37.59 -11.97
CA THR A 76 -23.37 -39.06 -11.94
C THR A 76 -24.42 -39.82 -12.74
N ILE A 77 -25.73 -39.50 -12.58
CA ILE A 77 -26.80 -40.18 -13.32
C ILE A 77 -26.78 -39.86 -14.83
N ARG A 78 -26.24 -38.70 -15.18
CA ARG A 78 -26.16 -38.28 -16.59
C ARG A 78 -24.85 -38.67 -17.28
N ASP A 79 -23.91 -39.21 -16.53
CA ASP A 79 -22.61 -39.62 -17.08
C ASP A 79 -22.78 -40.82 -17.99
N PRO A 80 -22.38 -40.75 -19.29
CA PRO A 80 -22.54 -41.85 -20.24
C PRO A 80 -21.63 -43.02 -19.96
N PHE A 81 -20.63 -42.86 -19.09
CA PHE A 81 -19.68 -43.88 -18.67
C PHE A 81 -20.01 -44.48 -17.30
N GLU A 82 -21.17 -44.10 -16.71
CA GLU A 82 -21.60 -44.56 -15.39
C GLU A 82 -20.59 -44.30 -14.26
N GLN A 83 -19.78 -43.25 -14.42
CA GLN A 83 -18.75 -42.87 -13.44
C GLN A 83 -19.32 -41.92 -12.40
N VAL A 84 -18.91 -42.09 -11.14
CA VAL A 84 -19.32 -41.21 -10.06
C VAL A 84 -18.63 -39.87 -10.22
N GLN A 85 -19.44 -38.81 -10.36
CA GLN A 85 -18.98 -37.45 -10.55
C GLN A 85 -18.97 -36.69 -9.22
N VAL A 86 -17.89 -35.95 -8.97
CA VAL A 86 -17.64 -35.16 -7.74
C VAL A 86 -17.48 -33.68 -8.11
N ARG A 87 -18.08 -32.80 -7.34
CA ARG A 87 -17.87 -31.37 -7.50
C ARG A 87 -16.48 -31.00 -7.06
N GLN A 88 -15.78 -30.27 -7.92
CA GLN A 88 -14.47 -29.71 -7.66
C GLN A 88 -14.59 -28.22 -7.45
N PHE A 89 -13.86 -27.69 -6.45
CA PHE A 89 -13.81 -26.29 -6.10
C PHE A 89 -12.37 -25.76 -6.20
N ASN A 90 -12.23 -24.46 -6.41
CA ASN A 90 -10.97 -23.79 -6.22
C ASN A 90 -10.72 -23.60 -4.72
N GLN A 91 -9.46 -23.62 -4.32
CA GLN A 91 -9.04 -23.31 -2.96
C GLN A 91 -9.09 -21.80 -2.76
N ASP A 92 -9.64 -21.35 -1.64
CA ASP A 92 -9.49 -19.97 -1.24
C ASP A 92 -8.04 -19.75 -0.78
N SER A 93 -7.40 -18.72 -1.31
CA SER A 93 -5.95 -18.50 -1.22
C SER A 93 -5.63 -17.12 -0.67
N THR A 94 -4.45 -16.98 -0.06
CA THR A 94 -3.95 -15.67 0.39
C THR A 94 -3.53 -14.81 -0.78
N THR A 95 -3.66 -13.50 -0.63
CA THR A 95 -3.09 -12.52 -1.55
C THR A 95 -1.90 -11.82 -0.91
N PRO A 96 -0.78 -11.64 -1.63
CA PRO A 96 0.31 -10.79 -1.16
C PRO A 96 -0.12 -9.32 -1.15
N ILE A 97 0.02 -8.66 0.01
CA ILE A 97 -0.28 -7.23 0.21
C ILE A 97 1.00 -6.52 0.59
N TYR A 98 1.34 -5.46 -0.11
CA TYR A 98 2.48 -4.61 0.24
C TYR A 98 2.03 -3.18 0.55
N ALA A 99 2.60 -2.61 1.61
CA ALA A 99 2.64 -1.17 1.81
C ALA A 99 4.03 -0.66 1.45
N VAL A 100 4.10 0.21 0.46
CA VAL A 100 5.33 0.82 -0.03
C VAL A 100 5.30 2.29 0.33
N CYS A 101 6.18 2.71 1.23
CA CYS A 101 6.21 4.06 1.78
C CYS A 101 7.41 4.85 1.32
N ASP A 102 7.14 6.04 0.81
CA ASP A 102 8.12 7.08 0.57
C ASP A 102 8.59 7.67 1.91
N LEU A 103 9.89 7.62 2.16
CA LEU A 103 10.53 8.15 3.37
C LEU A 103 11.49 9.31 3.02
N SER A 104 11.28 9.97 1.90
CA SER A 104 12.05 11.12 1.43
C SER A 104 11.84 12.37 2.31
N GLY A 105 12.63 13.40 2.04
CA GLY A 105 12.58 14.65 2.79
C GLY A 105 11.21 15.34 2.72
N SER A 106 10.53 15.28 1.58
CA SER A 106 9.21 15.90 1.39
C SER A 106 8.13 15.31 2.29
N MET A 107 8.25 14.03 2.67
CA MET A 107 7.35 13.37 3.63
C MET A 107 7.50 13.89 5.06
N GLN A 108 8.56 14.67 5.37
CA GLN A 108 8.70 15.35 6.66
C GLN A 108 7.88 16.64 6.74
N PHE A 109 7.25 17.08 5.64
CA PHE A 109 6.42 18.26 5.64
C PHE A 109 5.32 18.15 6.71
N ARG A 110 5.19 19.20 7.50
CA ARG A 110 4.24 19.30 8.61
C ARG A 110 3.18 20.37 8.29
N GLY A 111 2.05 19.90 7.80
CA GLY A 111 0.83 20.71 7.67
C GLY A 111 -0.01 20.63 8.94
N ARG A 112 -1.20 20.02 8.86
CA ARG A 112 -2.01 19.67 10.04
C ARG A 112 -1.29 18.63 10.89
N GLN A 113 -0.81 17.58 10.25
CA GLN A 113 0.13 16.63 10.83
C GLN A 113 1.28 16.40 9.85
N ARG A 114 2.31 15.68 10.26
CA ARG A 114 3.42 15.34 9.38
C ARG A 114 2.94 14.27 8.37
N LYS A 115 3.21 14.46 7.07
CA LYS A 115 2.81 13.50 6.02
C LYS A 115 3.25 12.08 6.34
N LEU A 116 4.47 11.93 6.90
CA LEU A 116 4.97 10.63 7.31
C LEU A 116 4.10 9.98 8.39
N ASP A 117 3.53 10.74 9.33
CA ASP A 117 2.65 10.18 10.36
C ASP A 117 1.35 9.66 9.72
N THR A 118 0.78 10.39 8.75
CA THR A 118 -0.35 9.89 7.93
C THR A 118 0.04 8.63 7.15
N ALA A 119 1.26 8.57 6.57
CA ALA A 119 1.73 7.37 5.87
C ALA A 119 1.86 6.17 6.80
N VAL A 120 2.32 6.37 8.04
CA VAL A 120 2.40 5.35 9.09
C VAL A 120 1.01 4.84 9.46
N GLU A 121 0.03 5.74 9.64
CA GLU A 121 -1.36 5.36 9.91
C GLU A 121 -1.93 4.52 8.77
N ILE A 122 -1.73 4.91 7.51
CA ILE A 122 -2.20 4.16 6.34
C ILE A 122 -1.51 2.79 6.27
N ALA A 123 -0.18 2.73 6.41
CA ALA A 123 0.56 1.47 6.37
C ALA A 123 0.11 0.51 7.49
N THR A 124 -0.16 1.05 8.69
CA THR A 124 -0.70 0.28 9.82
C THR A 124 -2.12 -0.23 9.51
N ALA A 125 -2.97 0.61 8.90
CA ALA A 125 -4.31 0.21 8.49
C ALA A 125 -4.28 -0.89 7.43
N VAL A 126 -3.38 -0.79 6.44
CA VAL A 126 -3.16 -1.84 5.43
C VAL A 126 -2.73 -3.15 6.10
N ALA A 127 -1.78 -3.10 7.04
CA ALA A 127 -1.35 -4.29 7.78
C ALA A 127 -2.49 -4.91 8.60
N ASN A 128 -3.31 -4.08 9.27
CA ASN A 128 -4.48 -4.52 10.02
C ASN A 128 -5.51 -5.18 9.11
N SER A 129 -5.79 -4.56 7.95
CA SER A 129 -6.75 -5.08 6.97
C SER A 129 -6.27 -6.41 6.39
N ALA A 130 -4.99 -6.53 6.01
CA ALA A 130 -4.39 -7.77 5.52
C ALA A 130 -4.45 -8.88 6.57
N TYR A 131 -4.15 -8.57 7.83
CA TYR A 131 -4.25 -9.52 8.93
C TYR A 131 -5.69 -10.02 9.13
N ASN A 132 -6.68 -9.12 9.11
CA ASN A 132 -8.09 -9.47 9.27
C ASN A 132 -8.61 -10.37 8.14
N MET A 133 -8.09 -10.19 6.92
CA MET A 133 -8.40 -11.01 5.74
C MET A 133 -7.53 -12.28 5.63
N GLY A 134 -6.66 -12.54 6.61
CA GLY A 134 -5.75 -13.69 6.60
C GLY A 134 -4.67 -13.64 5.51
N ASP A 135 -4.41 -12.48 4.93
CA ASP A 135 -3.45 -12.26 3.86
C ASP A 135 -2.01 -12.13 4.35
N LEU A 136 -1.07 -12.19 3.39
CA LEU A 136 0.35 -11.95 3.65
C LEU A 136 0.64 -10.46 3.53
N PHE A 137 1.30 -9.89 4.53
CA PHE A 137 1.70 -8.49 4.50
C PHE A 137 3.22 -8.34 4.41
N GLY A 138 3.66 -7.42 3.54
CA GLY A 138 5.04 -6.95 3.41
C GLY A 138 5.11 -5.43 3.47
N PHE A 139 6.25 -4.90 3.90
CA PHE A 139 6.47 -3.46 3.99
C PHE A 139 7.78 -3.08 3.32
N ILE A 140 7.80 -1.99 2.55
CA ILE A 140 9.00 -1.48 1.87
C ILE A 140 9.07 0.03 2.07
N GLY A 141 10.07 0.48 2.80
CA GLY A 141 10.40 1.90 2.95
C GLY A 141 11.56 2.30 2.06
N TYR A 142 11.43 3.40 1.32
CA TYR A 142 12.49 3.91 0.46
C TYR A 142 12.72 5.42 0.60
N ASN A 143 13.93 5.86 0.33
CA ASN A 143 14.32 7.25 0.10
C ASN A 143 15.29 7.30 -1.10
N GLN A 144 16.56 7.70 -0.95
CA GLN A 144 17.59 7.54 -1.98
C GLN A 144 17.86 6.08 -2.36
N GLN A 145 17.52 5.16 -1.47
CA GLN A 145 17.61 3.71 -1.66
C GLN A 145 16.49 3.03 -0.89
N VAL A 146 16.24 1.77 -1.19
CA VAL A 146 15.38 0.94 -0.34
C VAL A 146 16.09 0.72 0.99
N LEU A 147 15.37 0.95 2.10
CA LEU A 147 15.92 0.88 3.44
C LEU A 147 15.72 -0.53 4.02
N GLU A 148 16.79 -1.28 4.22
CA GLU A 148 16.73 -2.64 4.77
C GLU A 148 16.05 -2.68 6.15
N ASP A 149 16.31 -1.68 7.01
CA ASP A 149 15.72 -1.56 8.34
C ASP A 149 14.18 -1.36 8.30
N PHE A 150 13.66 -0.88 7.18
CA PHE A 150 12.24 -0.65 6.91
C PHE A 150 11.75 -1.49 5.73
N THR A 151 12.31 -2.69 5.56
CA THR A 151 11.84 -3.65 4.57
C THR A 151 11.50 -4.96 5.27
N LEU A 152 10.23 -5.35 5.17
CA LEU A 152 9.71 -6.59 5.71
C LEU A 152 9.25 -7.50 4.57
N PRO A 153 9.73 -8.74 4.52
CA PRO A 153 9.22 -9.72 3.59
C PRO A 153 7.76 -10.07 3.91
N LEU A 154 7.07 -10.63 2.94
CA LEU A 154 5.71 -11.14 3.12
C LEU A 154 5.64 -12.13 4.28
N SER A 155 4.80 -11.83 5.24
CA SER A 155 4.57 -12.70 6.40
C SER A 155 3.19 -12.48 7.00
N ARG A 156 2.77 -13.41 7.89
CA ARG A 156 1.58 -13.25 8.75
C ARG A 156 1.96 -12.73 10.14
N ASN A 157 3.20 -12.28 10.34
CA ASN A 157 3.66 -11.77 11.61
C ASN A 157 3.23 -10.31 11.81
N TYR A 158 1.98 -10.12 12.17
CA TYR A 158 1.39 -8.80 12.44
C TYR A 158 2.18 -8.00 13.48
N HIS A 159 2.65 -8.65 14.54
CA HIS A 159 3.37 -7.97 15.62
C HIS A 159 4.67 -7.32 15.12
N GLN A 160 5.45 -8.04 14.32
CA GLN A 160 6.66 -7.52 13.70
C GLN A 160 6.35 -6.36 12.75
N SER A 161 5.31 -6.50 11.94
CA SER A 161 4.90 -5.44 11.01
C SER A 161 4.53 -4.16 11.75
N LYS A 162 3.71 -4.27 12.80
CA LYS A 162 3.30 -3.14 13.64
C LYS A 162 4.50 -2.46 14.32
N GLN A 163 5.43 -3.25 14.87
CA GLN A 163 6.64 -2.71 15.50
C GLN A 163 7.51 -1.94 14.50
N THR A 164 7.80 -2.52 13.33
CA THR A 164 8.64 -1.87 12.32
C THR A 164 8.01 -0.60 11.78
N ILE A 165 6.69 -0.60 11.50
CA ILE A 165 5.98 0.58 11.03
C ILE A 165 5.97 1.67 12.12
N ALA A 166 5.78 1.31 13.39
CA ALA A 166 5.78 2.27 14.50
C ALA A 166 7.13 3.01 14.67
N LEU A 167 8.26 2.38 14.32
CA LEU A 167 9.57 3.05 14.35
C LEU A 167 9.66 4.24 13.39
N LEU A 168 8.80 4.31 12.37
CA LEU A 168 8.74 5.44 11.43
C LEU A 168 8.27 6.74 12.09
N HIS A 169 7.56 6.69 13.21
CA HIS A 169 7.21 7.91 13.96
C HIS A 169 8.44 8.68 14.46
N GLU A 170 9.51 7.94 14.80
CA GLU A 170 10.78 8.52 15.23
C GLU A 170 11.76 8.72 14.05
N TYR A 171 11.36 8.32 12.82
CA TYR A 171 12.22 8.44 11.67
C TYR A 171 12.29 9.88 11.18
N HIS A 172 13.52 10.36 11.04
CA HIS A 172 13.84 11.63 10.42
C HIS A 172 14.76 11.39 9.23
N SER A 173 14.31 11.74 8.06
CA SER A 173 15.17 11.64 6.87
C SER A 173 16.32 12.63 7.00
N LEU A 174 17.54 12.10 7.09
CA LEU A 174 18.76 12.89 7.05
C LEU A 174 19.32 13.01 5.62
N ARG A 175 18.70 12.31 4.67
CA ARG A 175 19.16 12.23 3.27
C ARG A 175 18.09 12.79 2.36
N ILE A 176 18.57 13.51 1.39
CA ILE A 176 17.82 14.20 0.36
C ILE A 176 17.80 13.28 -0.86
N GLY A 177 16.62 12.97 -1.41
CA GLY A 177 16.51 12.18 -2.64
C GLY A 177 15.44 11.07 -2.52
N MET A 178 15.04 10.56 -3.68
CA MET A 178 13.99 9.54 -3.85
C MET A 178 14.37 8.48 -4.89
N GLU A 179 15.67 8.35 -5.19
CA GLU A 179 16.15 7.47 -6.26
C GLU A 179 15.81 6.00 -6.01
N GLY A 180 15.68 5.60 -4.74
CA GLY A 180 15.27 4.25 -4.34
C GLY A 180 13.92 3.80 -4.88
N VAL A 181 13.09 4.73 -5.35
CA VAL A 181 11.80 4.41 -5.97
C VAL A 181 11.95 3.52 -7.22
N THR A 182 13.04 3.67 -7.97
CA THR A 182 13.29 2.85 -9.17
C THR A 182 13.77 1.45 -8.85
N ASP A 183 14.33 1.23 -7.67
CA ASP A 183 14.83 -0.07 -7.21
C ASP A 183 13.79 -0.84 -6.40
N MET A 184 12.81 -0.13 -5.83
CA MET A 184 11.75 -0.68 -4.99
C MET A 184 10.99 -1.86 -5.64
N PRO A 185 10.67 -1.86 -6.95
CA PRO A 185 9.99 -2.99 -7.58
C PRO A 185 10.76 -4.33 -7.48
N ASN A 186 12.08 -4.30 -7.34
CA ASN A 186 12.90 -5.50 -7.19
C ASN A 186 12.70 -6.22 -5.85
N PHE A 187 12.09 -5.54 -4.87
CA PHE A 187 11.78 -6.09 -3.54
C PHE A 187 10.37 -6.68 -3.45
N LEU A 188 9.57 -6.51 -4.50
CA LEU A 188 8.28 -7.18 -4.63
C LEU A 188 8.47 -8.63 -5.06
N GLY A 189 7.61 -9.53 -4.56
CA GLY A 189 7.63 -10.93 -4.95
C GLY A 189 7.18 -11.15 -6.40
N GLN A 190 7.37 -12.37 -6.92
CA GLN A 190 6.97 -12.73 -8.28
C GLN A 190 5.45 -12.93 -8.44
N THR A 191 4.76 -13.27 -7.34
CA THR A 191 3.31 -13.49 -7.35
C THR A 191 2.59 -12.14 -7.43
N ARG A 192 1.50 -12.09 -8.19
CA ARG A 192 0.67 -10.89 -8.29
C ARG A 192 0.21 -10.42 -6.92
N ALA A 193 0.49 -9.17 -6.59
CA ALA A 193 0.24 -8.56 -5.31
C ALA A 193 -0.65 -7.31 -5.43
N LEU A 194 -1.31 -6.95 -4.34
CA LEU A 194 -1.89 -5.63 -4.15
C LEU A 194 -0.86 -4.74 -3.47
N VAL A 195 -0.46 -3.66 -4.13
CA VAL A 195 0.61 -2.76 -3.68
C VAL A 195 0.04 -1.38 -3.38
N PHE A 196 0.01 -0.99 -2.12
CA PHE A 196 -0.33 0.36 -1.70
C PHE A 196 0.91 1.23 -1.75
N TRP A 197 1.01 2.09 -2.77
CA TRP A 197 2.14 2.98 -2.95
C TRP A 197 1.84 4.35 -2.36
N ILE A 198 2.42 4.64 -1.19
CA ILE A 198 2.16 5.81 -0.36
C ILE A 198 3.28 6.83 -0.55
N SER A 199 2.98 7.97 -1.16
CA SER A 199 3.94 9.05 -1.44
C SER A 199 3.20 10.36 -1.68
N ASP A 200 3.90 11.47 -1.69
CA ASP A 200 3.37 12.74 -2.19
C ASP A 200 3.54 12.92 -3.70
N PHE A 201 4.25 12.01 -4.35
CA PHE A 201 4.47 11.97 -5.81
C PHE A 201 4.98 13.28 -6.40
N HIS A 202 5.85 13.99 -5.70
CA HIS A 202 6.51 15.20 -6.24
C HIS A 202 7.67 14.90 -7.20
N MET A 203 8.03 13.63 -7.34
CA MET A 203 9.04 13.14 -8.30
C MET A 203 8.61 13.35 -9.77
N PRO A 204 9.54 13.34 -10.74
CA PRO A 204 9.21 13.47 -12.17
C PRO A 204 8.23 12.40 -12.66
N LEU A 205 7.30 12.77 -13.55
CA LEU A 205 6.30 11.84 -14.10
C LEU A 205 6.93 10.62 -14.78
N GLN A 206 8.07 10.81 -15.46
CA GLN A 206 8.82 9.74 -16.12
C GLN A 206 9.31 8.68 -15.13
N VAL A 207 9.70 9.10 -13.92
CA VAL A 207 10.13 8.19 -12.85
C VAL A 207 8.93 7.37 -12.37
N ILE A 208 7.79 8.02 -12.12
CA ILE A 208 6.53 7.34 -11.73
C ILE A 208 6.11 6.32 -12.80
N GLU A 209 6.12 6.75 -14.07
CA GLU A 209 5.76 5.88 -15.21
C GLU A 209 6.68 4.66 -15.31
N LYS A 210 7.99 4.86 -15.21
CA LYS A 210 8.97 3.77 -15.21
C LYS A 210 8.76 2.78 -14.07
N THR A 211 8.48 3.29 -12.88
CA THR A 211 8.22 2.46 -11.70
C THR A 211 6.91 1.67 -11.84
N LEU A 212 5.84 2.29 -12.35
CA LEU A 212 4.58 1.60 -12.65
C LEU A 212 4.75 0.50 -13.70
N LEU A 213 5.55 0.75 -14.74
CA LEU A 213 5.88 -0.28 -15.73
C LEU A 213 6.62 -1.47 -15.11
N ALA A 214 7.56 -1.20 -14.20
CA ALA A 214 8.26 -2.26 -13.47
C ALA A 214 7.34 -3.07 -12.54
N MET A 215 6.25 -2.45 -12.06
CA MET A 215 5.24 -3.10 -11.20
C MET A 215 4.03 -3.62 -11.98
N SER A 216 4.07 -3.71 -13.31
CA SER A 216 2.91 -4.06 -14.16
C SER A 216 2.30 -5.44 -13.86
N ALA A 217 3.06 -6.36 -13.26
CA ALA A 217 2.55 -7.65 -12.79
C ALA A 217 1.63 -7.55 -11.56
N HIS A 218 1.68 -6.44 -10.83
CA HIS A 218 0.94 -6.20 -9.60
C HIS A 218 -0.23 -5.22 -9.82
N LYS A 219 -1.18 -5.21 -8.90
CA LYS A 219 -2.21 -4.16 -8.83
C LYS A 219 -1.72 -3.07 -7.89
N VAL A 220 -1.42 -1.90 -8.44
CA VAL A 220 -0.95 -0.75 -7.65
C VAL A 220 -2.12 0.14 -7.28
N VAL A 221 -2.16 0.56 -6.02
CA VAL A 221 -3.07 1.57 -5.48
C VAL A 221 -2.22 2.76 -5.04
N PRO A 222 -2.08 3.80 -5.88
CA PRO A 222 -1.34 5.00 -5.51
C PRO A 222 -2.12 5.82 -4.48
N ILE A 223 -1.51 6.08 -3.33
CA ILE A 223 -2.06 6.95 -2.28
C ILE A 223 -1.24 8.22 -2.25
N VAL A 224 -1.85 9.30 -2.72
CA VAL A 224 -1.20 10.61 -2.86
C VAL A 224 -1.47 11.45 -1.61
N LEU A 225 -0.41 11.71 -0.85
CA LEU A 225 -0.49 12.49 0.39
C LEU A 225 -0.21 13.97 0.10
N TRP A 226 -1.24 14.77 0.03
CA TRP A 226 -1.14 16.22 -0.12
C TRP A 226 -1.81 16.93 1.04
N ASP A 227 -1.23 18.04 1.48
CA ASP A 227 -1.84 18.91 2.46
C ASP A 227 -2.22 20.25 1.81
N ASP A 228 -3.41 20.72 2.12
CA ASP A 228 -3.90 22.03 1.68
C ASP A 228 -2.96 23.18 2.13
N GLU A 229 -2.22 22.97 3.20
CA GLU A 229 -1.26 23.94 3.72
C GLU A 229 -0.06 24.16 2.81
N GLU A 230 0.30 23.17 1.98
CA GLU A 230 1.40 23.28 1.04
C GLU A 230 1.15 24.36 -0.03
N TYR A 231 -0.10 24.60 -0.40
CA TYR A 231 -0.42 25.51 -1.51
C TYR A 231 -1.51 26.55 -1.20
N LYS A 232 -2.40 26.30 -0.23
CA LYS A 232 -3.47 27.27 0.12
C LYS A 232 -3.03 28.30 1.15
N LYS A 233 -2.19 27.92 2.12
CA LYS A 233 -1.71 28.80 3.21
C LYS A 233 -0.50 29.66 2.84
N LEU A 234 -0.18 29.80 1.55
CA LEU A 234 0.86 30.73 1.11
C LEU A 234 0.54 32.17 1.47
N PRO A 235 1.55 33.00 1.85
CA PRO A 235 1.35 34.40 2.16
C PRO A 235 0.63 35.13 1.02
N LYS A 236 -0.32 35.99 1.36
CA LYS A 236 -1.00 36.83 0.33
C LYS A 236 -0.09 37.91 -0.22
N PHE A 237 0.82 38.41 0.61
CA PHE A 237 1.77 39.50 0.28
C PHE A 237 2.97 39.45 1.22
N GLY A 238 4.18 39.73 0.71
CA GLY A 238 5.42 39.81 1.48
C GLY A 238 6.48 38.77 1.11
N PHE A 239 7.60 38.83 1.83
CA PHE A 239 8.67 37.86 1.64
C PHE A 239 8.34 36.55 2.39
N GLY A 240 8.53 35.42 1.73
CA GLY A 240 8.47 34.10 2.34
C GLY A 240 9.63 33.24 1.85
N THR A 241 10.20 32.45 2.76
CA THR A 241 11.25 31.51 2.42
C THR A 241 10.61 30.15 2.21
N MET A 242 10.78 29.60 1.02
CA MET A 242 10.45 28.22 0.70
C MET A 242 11.70 27.37 0.87
N ILE A 243 11.56 26.31 1.63
CA ILE A 243 12.61 25.30 1.81
C ILE A 243 12.25 24.13 0.90
N ASP A 244 13.14 23.84 -0.03
CA ASP A 244 13.06 22.63 -0.82
C ASP A 244 13.52 21.45 0.07
N LEU A 245 12.60 20.63 0.49
CA LEU A 245 12.85 19.51 1.41
C LEU A 245 13.64 18.37 0.72
N GLU A 246 13.69 18.37 -0.62
CA GLU A 246 14.47 17.39 -1.39
C GLU A 246 15.93 17.81 -1.60
N THR A 247 16.20 19.11 -1.73
CA THR A 247 17.55 19.64 -1.98
C THR A 247 18.13 20.42 -0.82
N GLY A 248 17.33 20.70 0.20
CA GLY A 248 17.69 21.56 1.35
C GLY A 248 17.92 23.03 0.96
N ARG A 249 17.63 23.42 -0.28
CA ARG A 249 17.86 24.78 -0.77
C ARG A 249 16.74 25.70 -0.33
N ASN A 250 17.14 26.86 0.23
CA ASN A 250 16.21 27.90 0.59
C ASN A 250 16.06 28.89 -0.58
N ARG A 251 14.81 29.16 -0.96
CA ARG A 251 14.48 30.23 -1.91
C ARG A 251 13.57 31.24 -1.24
N THR A 252 14.05 32.47 -1.12
CA THR A 252 13.22 33.58 -0.67
C THR A 252 12.45 34.11 -1.88
N LEU A 253 11.13 34.06 -1.79
CA LEU A 253 10.23 34.57 -2.82
C LEU A 253 9.41 35.72 -2.26
N PHE A 254 9.17 36.71 -3.12
CA PHE A 254 8.23 37.77 -2.81
C PHE A 254 6.85 37.36 -3.31
N PHE A 255 5.96 37.05 -2.37
CA PHE A 255 4.61 36.62 -2.67
C PHE A 255 3.74 37.81 -3.04
N ARG A 256 3.05 37.68 -4.17
CA ARG A 256 1.95 38.51 -4.65
C ARG A 256 0.79 37.61 -5.03
N SER A 257 -0.40 38.17 -5.18
CA SER A 257 -1.59 37.41 -5.59
C SER A 257 -1.38 36.58 -6.86
N GLU A 258 -0.63 37.11 -7.83
CA GLU A 258 -0.28 36.41 -9.07
C GLU A 258 0.62 35.20 -8.85
N VAL A 259 1.60 35.30 -7.95
CA VAL A 259 2.51 34.20 -7.61
C VAL A 259 1.72 33.08 -6.93
N LYS A 260 0.84 33.44 -5.98
CA LYS A 260 -0.05 32.46 -5.33
C LYS A 260 -0.96 31.77 -6.33
N ALA A 261 -1.55 32.50 -7.28
CA ALA A 261 -2.39 31.92 -8.32
C ALA A 261 -1.62 30.92 -9.21
N LYS A 262 -0.36 31.24 -9.57
CA LYS A 262 0.53 30.34 -10.31
C LYS A 262 0.83 29.06 -9.54
N PHE A 263 1.08 29.12 -8.23
CA PHE A 263 1.28 27.94 -7.40
C PHE A 263 0.04 27.04 -7.38
N ILE A 264 -1.13 27.62 -7.10
CA ILE A 264 -2.40 26.88 -7.09
C ILE A 264 -2.64 26.22 -8.46
N HIS A 265 -2.43 26.94 -9.54
CA HIS A 265 -2.56 26.41 -10.89
C HIS A 265 -1.58 25.25 -11.15
N ALA A 266 -0.31 25.38 -10.71
CA ALA A 266 0.69 24.32 -10.86
C ALA A 266 0.30 23.04 -10.09
N PHE A 267 -0.26 23.16 -8.89
CA PHE A 267 -0.78 22.03 -8.13
C PHE A 267 -1.96 21.35 -8.84
N HIS A 268 -2.91 22.13 -9.36
CA HIS A 268 -4.04 21.57 -10.15
C HIS A 268 -3.54 20.86 -11.41
N ALA A 269 -2.62 21.47 -12.15
CA ALA A 269 -2.03 20.86 -13.33
C ALA A 269 -1.27 19.57 -12.99
N ARG A 270 -0.51 19.58 -11.88
CA ARG A 270 0.17 18.37 -11.39
C ARG A 270 -0.81 17.26 -11.04
N ARG A 271 -1.90 17.60 -10.33
CA ARG A 271 -2.95 16.65 -9.99
C ARG A 271 -3.53 15.99 -11.24
N GLN A 272 -3.93 16.78 -12.23
CA GLN A 272 -4.48 16.27 -13.49
C GLN A 272 -3.47 15.36 -14.22
N SER A 273 -2.18 15.73 -14.21
CA SER A 273 -1.13 14.92 -14.83
C SER A 273 -0.94 13.58 -14.11
N LEU A 274 -1.00 13.56 -12.78
CA LEU A 274 -0.92 12.33 -11.99
C LEU A 274 -2.16 11.45 -12.22
N GLU A 275 -3.35 12.02 -12.16
CA GLU A 275 -4.61 11.31 -12.43
C GLU A 275 -4.59 10.67 -13.82
N ALA A 276 -4.20 11.42 -14.85
CA ALA A 276 -4.08 10.90 -16.22
C ALA A 276 -3.04 9.79 -16.34
N LEU A 277 -1.88 9.95 -15.69
CA LEU A 277 -0.82 8.93 -15.70
C LEU A 277 -1.31 7.64 -15.04
N PHE A 278 -1.85 7.71 -13.83
CA PHE A 278 -2.32 6.54 -13.08
C PHE A 278 -3.48 5.82 -13.78
N MET A 279 -4.39 6.56 -14.41
CA MET A 279 -5.47 5.98 -15.21
C MET A 279 -4.97 5.16 -16.40
N ARG A 280 -3.87 5.56 -17.05
CA ARG A 280 -3.24 4.78 -18.13
C ARG A 280 -2.75 3.39 -17.66
N PHE A 281 -2.47 3.25 -16.37
CA PHE A 281 -2.03 1.99 -15.75
C PHE A 281 -3.16 1.27 -15.01
N GLU A 282 -4.42 1.64 -15.22
CA GLU A 282 -5.57 1.07 -14.53
C GLU A 282 -5.43 1.12 -12.99
N SER A 283 -4.75 2.15 -12.50
CA SER A 283 -4.40 2.34 -11.10
C SER A 283 -4.86 3.72 -10.64
N PRO A 284 -6.17 3.99 -10.56
CA PRO A 284 -6.68 5.30 -10.15
C PRO A 284 -6.05 5.72 -8.83
N ALA A 285 -5.66 6.99 -8.71
CA ALA A 285 -5.00 7.49 -7.50
C ALA A 285 -6.03 7.88 -6.43
N LEU A 286 -5.75 7.52 -5.19
CA LEU A 286 -6.47 8.02 -4.04
C LEU A 286 -5.75 9.23 -3.45
N PHE A 287 -6.34 10.42 -3.57
CA PHE A 287 -5.82 11.64 -2.95
C PHE A 287 -6.32 11.76 -1.51
N MET A 288 -5.39 11.78 -0.57
CA MET A 288 -5.69 11.96 0.85
C MET A 288 -5.17 13.32 1.32
N HIS A 289 -6.07 14.11 1.86
CA HIS A 289 -5.77 15.46 2.33
C HIS A 289 -5.79 15.49 3.87
N GLY A 290 -4.61 15.57 4.49
CA GLY A 290 -4.48 15.59 5.94
C GLY A 290 -4.63 14.17 6.55
N ASP A 291 -5.59 14.00 7.46
CA ASP A 291 -5.71 12.80 8.30
C ASP A 291 -6.16 11.55 7.51
N TYR A 292 -5.75 10.38 8.00
CA TYR A 292 -6.19 9.09 7.47
C TYR A 292 -7.71 8.89 7.66
N ARG A 293 -8.37 8.41 6.58
CA ARG A 293 -9.81 8.11 6.57
C ARG A 293 -10.07 6.73 5.98
N PRO A 294 -10.40 5.74 6.80
CA PRO A 294 -10.66 4.38 6.32
C PRO A 294 -11.84 4.31 5.34
N GLU A 295 -12.84 5.20 5.50
CA GLU A 295 -14.00 5.26 4.62
C GLU A 295 -13.63 5.58 3.16
N LEU A 296 -12.60 6.41 2.95
CA LEU A 296 -12.11 6.72 1.60
C LEU A 296 -11.42 5.50 0.97
N MET A 297 -10.71 4.70 1.78
CA MET A 297 -10.07 3.48 1.32
C MET A 297 -11.11 2.44 0.91
N THR A 298 -12.12 2.19 1.75
CA THR A 298 -13.22 1.26 1.44
C THR A 298 -13.96 1.70 0.18
N HIS A 299 -14.33 2.98 0.10
CA HIS A 299 -15.04 3.53 -1.06
C HIS A 299 -14.23 3.43 -2.37
N TYR A 300 -12.90 3.57 -2.29
CA TYR A 300 -12.03 3.38 -3.45
C TYR A 300 -12.19 1.97 -4.06
N PHE A 301 -12.24 0.94 -3.23
CA PHE A 301 -12.42 -0.44 -3.69
C PHE A 301 -13.84 -0.74 -4.17
N GLU A 302 -14.85 -0.11 -3.58
CA GLU A 302 -16.24 -0.21 -4.05
C GLU A 302 -16.44 0.37 -5.45
N GLN A 303 -15.72 1.44 -5.79
CA GLN A 303 -15.81 2.08 -7.12
C GLN A 303 -14.94 1.40 -8.19
N ALA A 304 -13.92 0.67 -7.78
CA ALA A 304 -12.97 0.03 -8.68
C ALA A 304 -13.46 -1.34 -9.19
N MET A 305 -14.62 -1.79 -8.73
CA MET A 305 -15.35 -2.96 -9.24
C MET A 305 -16.34 -2.56 -10.30
#